data_124ae4cbd99e9cce2b489db4af4a7cb3
#
_entry.id   124ae4cbd99e9cce2b489db4af4a7cb3
#
_cell.length_a   1.000
_cell.length_b   1.000
_cell.length_c   1.000
_cell.angle_alpha   90.00
_cell.angle_beta   90.00
_cell.angle_gamma   90.00
#
_symmetry.space_group_name_H-M   'P 1'
#
loop_
_entity.id
_entity.type
_entity.pdbx_description
1 polymer ?
#
loop_
_entity_poly.entity_id
_entity_poly.type
_entity_poly.pdbx_seq_one_letter_code
_entity_poly.pdbx_strand_id
1 'polypeptide(L)'
;VFGEAIRNVKFFRFEPFEFDGHLFNIARSGYSKQGGFEIYVDDTKLGEPLWDRLMEAGQDLEVRAGSPNMIERIEGGLLSYGSDMTRANTPHECGLGRFCDTVTAIGCIGRDALLRVASEGPVRQIRGLAIDGDGVPACSTPWPILGEEDGEDEVVGMVTSAAYSPDLATNVAIGIVRMTHWKPGTSVKVETPAGLRTAKVKALPFV
;
A
#
# COMPACT_ATOMS: atom_id res chain seq x y z
N VAL A 1 12.15 16.68 -20.29
CA VAL A 1 12.95 17.37 -19.27
C VAL A 1 14.28 16.65 -19.08
N PHE A 2 14.30 15.40 -18.69
CA PHE A 2 15.53 14.62 -18.39
C PHE A 2 16.04 13.74 -19.54
N GLY A 3 15.40 13.81 -20.72
CA GLY A 3 15.77 13.02 -21.89
C GLY A 3 15.33 11.55 -21.82
N GLU A 4 15.61 10.80 -22.88
CA GLU A 4 15.17 9.41 -23.03
C GLU A 4 15.86 8.44 -22.04
N ALA A 5 17.05 8.79 -21.54
CA ALA A 5 17.82 7.95 -20.64
C ALA A 5 17.05 7.60 -19.34
N ILE A 6 16.15 8.48 -18.88
CA ILE A 6 15.32 8.24 -17.69
C ILE A 6 14.49 6.94 -17.81
N ARG A 7 14.10 6.55 -19.01
CA ARG A 7 13.31 5.33 -19.28
C ARG A 7 14.08 4.04 -18.96
N ASN A 8 15.42 4.13 -18.90
CA ASN A 8 16.30 2.98 -18.60
C ASN A 8 16.43 2.70 -17.11
N VAL A 9 16.01 3.65 -16.26
CA VAL A 9 15.99 3.44 -14.80
C VAL A 9 15.09 2.25 -14.48
N LYS A 10 15.66 1.22 -13.85
CA LYS A 10 14.92 0.00 -13.50
C LYS A 10 14.00 0.25 -12.30
N PHE A 11 12.92 -0.50 -12.22
CA PHE A 11 11.99 -0.42 -11.10
C PHE A 11 12.70 -0.66 -9.76
N PHE A 12 12.40 0.16 -8.76
CA PHE A 12 13.09 0.24 -7.46
C PHE A 12 14.59 0.54 -7.54
N ARG A 13 15.00 1.27 -8.58
CA ARG A 13 16.34 1.86 -8.70
C ARG A 13 16.22 3.36 -8.85
N PHE A 14 17.31 4.05 -8.59
CA PHE A 14 17.45 5.48 -8.87
C PHE A 14 18.79 5.75 -9.57
N GLU A 15 18.83 6.81 -10.31
CA GLU A 15 20.04 7.31 -10.99
C GLU A 15 20.04 8.85 -10.94
N PRO A 16 21.23 9.49 -10.99
CA PRO A 16 21.33 10.92 -11.06
C PRO A 16 21.04 11.44 -12.47
N PHE A 17 20.26 12.51 -12.56
CA PHE A 17 19.97 13.24 -13.79
C PHE A 17 20.20 14.73 -13.59
N GLU A 18 20.70 15.40 -14.63
CA GLU A 18 20.97 16.84 -14.58
C GLU A 18 19.71 17.65 -14.89
N PHE A 19 19.52 18.72 -14.13
CA PHE A 19 18.56 19.77 -14.36
C PHE A 19 19.15 21.11 -13.92
N ASP A 20 19.26 22.08 -14.83
CA ASP A 20 19.81 23.43 -14.61
C ASP A 20 21.17 23.43 -13.86
N GLY A 21 22.08 22.53 -14.26
CA GLY A 21 23.41 22.40 -13.66
C GLY A 21 23.44 21.69 -12.31
N HIS A 22 22.32 21.14 -11.84
CA HIS A 22 22.20 20.37 -10.60
C HIS A 22 21.87 18.91 -10.89
N LEU A 23 22.39 17.99 -10.07
CA LEU A 23 22.08 16.57 -10.16
C LEU A 23 20.94 16.22 -9.20
N PHE A 24 19.85 15.71 -9.74
CA PHE A 24 18.76 15.13 -8.96
C PHE A 24 18.81 13.62 -8.99
N ASN A 25 18.60 12.98 -7.84
CA ASN A 25 18.32 11.55 -7.82
C ASN A 25 16.88 11.32 -8.25
N ILE A 26 16.69 10.56 -9.33
CA ILE A 26 15.38 10.20 -9.85
C ILE A 26 15.20 8.70 -9.70
N ALA A 27 14.22 8.29 -8.90
CA ALA A 27 13.87 6.91 -8.68
C ALA A 27 12.70 6.50 -9.57
N ARG A 28 12.71 5.26 -10.04
CA ARG A 28 11.55 4.64 -10.67
C ARG A 28 10.77 3.87 -9.61
N SER A 29 9.96 4.59 -8.91
CA SER A 29 9.07 4.12 -7.86
C SER A 29 7.80 4.96 -7.83
N GLY A 30 6.83 4.59 -7.01
CA GLY A 30 5.58 5.31 -6.87
C GLY A 30 4.60 4.59 -5.97
N TYR A 31 3.53 5.27 -5.61
CA TYR A 31 2.54 4.82 -4.63
C TYR A 31 1.13 4.65 -5.22
N SER A 32 1.04 4.50 -6.54
CA SER A 32 -0.22 4.35 -7.28
C SER A 32 -0.29 3.09 -8.12
N LYS A 33 0.76 2.25 -8.12
CA LYS A 33 0.93 1.11 -9.01
C LYS A 33 1.01 1.47 -10.51
N GLN A 34 0.92 2.74 -10.85
CA GLN A 34 1.16 3.24 -12.19
C GLN A 34 2.65 3.44 -12.44
N GLY A 35 3.08 3.40 -13.68
CA GLY A 35 4.45 3.76 -14.03
C GLY A 35 4.70 5.23 -13.68
N GLY A 36 5.90 5.54 -13.19
CA GLY A 36 6.24 6.91 -12.84
C GLY A 36 7.61 7.02 -12.24
N PHE A 37 7.94 8.22 -11.80
CA PHE A 37 9.22 8.54 -11.21
C PHE A 37 9.02 9.43 -9.98
N GLU A 38 9.91 9.29 -9.01
CA GLU A 38 10.02 10.18 -7.86
C GLU A 38 11.31 10.97 -8.00
N ILE A 39 11.19 12.30 -8.01
CA ILE A 39 12.34 13.21 -8.17
C ILE A 39 12.67 13.80 -6.82
N TYR A 40 13.89 13.56 -6.33
CA TYR A 40 14.38 14.05 -5.06
C TYR A 40 15.08 15.37 -5.27
N VAL A 41 14.49 16.46 -4.78
CA VAL A 41 14.97 17.83 -4.92
C VAL A 41 15.64 18.26 -3.62
N ASP A 42 16.98 18.38 -3.63
CA ASP A 42 17.76 18.69 -2.44
C ASP A 42 17.74 20.19 -2.08
N ASP A 43 17.61 21.07 -3.09
CA ASP A 43 17.47 22.52 -2.89
C ASP A 43 16.04 22.97 -3.18
N THR A 44 15.36 23.50 -2.18
CA THR A 44 13.98 24.00 -2.30
C THR A 44 13.80 25.08 -3.36
N LYS A 45 14.88 25.82 -3.69
CA LYS A 45 14.85 26.84 -4.76
C LYS A 45 14.67 26.25 -6.15
N LEU A 46 14.99 24.97 -6.32
CA LEU A 46 14.85 24.25 -7.60
C LEU A 46 13.48 23.61 -7.79
N GLY A 47 12.63 23.57 -6.76
CA GLY A 47 11.33 22.97 -6.81
C GLY A 47 10.38 23.64 -7.79
N GLU A 48 10.25 24.97 -7.71
CA GLU A 48 9.39 25.75 -8.61
C GLU A 48 9.90 25.72 -10.07
N PRO A 49 11.19 25.97 -10.38
CA PRO A 49 11.71 25.83 -11.74
C PRO A 49 11.51 24.44 -12.34
N LEU A 50 11.68 23.38 -11.55
CA LEU A 50 11.43 22.03 -12.00
C LEU A 50 9.95 21.78 -12.31
N TRP A 51 9.07 22.26 -11.41
CA TRP A 51 7.62 22.18 -11.62
C TRP A 51 7.21 22.86 -12.92
N ASP A 52 7.62 24.12 -13.13
CA ASP A 52 7.30 24.90 -14.31
C ASP A 52 7.78 24.21 -15.58
N ARG A 53 9.00 23.67 -15.54
CA ARG A 53 9.57 22.93 -16.68
C ARG A 53 8.82 21.63 -16.98
N LEU A 54 8.37 20.92 -15.96
CA LEU A 54 7.55 19.71 -16.14
C LEU A 54 6.18 20.05 -16.72
N MET A 55 5.53 21.10 -16.21
CA MET A 55 4.23 21.54 -16.71
C MET A 55 4.33 22.06 -18.15
N GLU A 56 5.35 22.84 -18.50
CA GLU A 56 5.61 23.29 -19.86
C GLU A 56 5.82 22.11 -20.80
N ALA A 57 6.72 21.19 -20.46
CA ALA A 57 7.03 20.02 -21.28
C ALA A 57 5.85 19.02 -21.41
N GLY A 58 4.93 19.05 -20.46
CA GLY A 58 3.74 18.19 -20.45
C GLY A 58 2.48 18.84 -21.01
N GLN A 59 2.55 20.08 -21.52
CA GLN A 59 1.38 20.83 -21.93
C GLN A 59 0.55 20.11 -23.00
N ASP A 60 1.20 19.55 -24.02
CA ASP A 60 0.55 18.79 -25.09
C ASP A 60 0.07 17.39 -24.65
N LEU A 61 0.48 16.95 -23.47
CA LEU A 61 0.13 15.67 -22.86
C LEU A 61 -0.94 15.80 -21.76
N GLU A 62 -1.53 17.00 -21.63
CA GLU A 62 -2.54 17.31 -20.58
C GLU A 62 -2.06 17.00 -19.15
N VAL A 63 -0.76 17.15 -18.89
CA VAL A 63 -0.21 16.97 -17.54
C VAL A 63 -0.88 17.93 -16.55
N ARG A 64 -1.28 17.42 -15.42
CA ARG A 64 -2.00 18.17 -14.37
C ARG A 64 -1.41 17.86 -13.00
N ALA A 65 -1.56 18.82 -12.08
CA ALA A 65 -1.33 18.56 -10.68
C ALA A 65 -2.27 17.47 -10.16
N GLY A 66 -1.76 16.57 -9.38
CA GLY A 66 -2.52 15.47 -8.78
C GLY A 66 -2.09 15.21 -7.33
N SER A 67 -2.70 14.23 -6.74
CA SER A 67 -2.35 13.72 -5.42
C SER A 67 -2.39 12.19 -5.41
N PRO A 68 -1.72 11.53 -4.46
CA PRO A 68 -1.81 10.07 -4.32
C PRO A 68 -3.28 9.63 -4.23
N ASN A 69 -3.65 8.68 -5.09
CA ASN A 69 -5.01 8.16 -5.13
C ASN A 69 -5.16 7.00 -4.14
N MET A 70 -6.09 7.17 -3.19
CA MET A 70 -6.39 6.14 -2.18
C MET A 70 -6.90 4.84 -2.80
N ILE A 71 -7.67 4.91 -3.89
CA ILE A 71 -8.27 3.75 -4.55
C ILE A 71 -7.16 2.88 -5.13
N GLU A 72 -6.32 3.45 -5.99
CA GLU A 72 -5.25 2.73 -6.68
C GLU A 72 -4.25 2.08 -5.72
N ARG A 73 -3.88 2.76 -4.62
CA ARG A 73 -2.99 2.18 -3.64
C ARG A 73 -3.61 0.99 -2.92
N ILE A 74 -4.91 1.03 -2.60
CA ILE A 74 -5.62 -0.08 -1.95
C ILE A 74 -5.75 -1.25 -2.91
N GLU A 75 -6.14 -1.00 -4.16
CA GLU A 75 -6.19 -2.02 -5.22
C GLU A 75 -4.82 -2.69 -5.43
N GLY A 76 -3.77 -1.90 -5.45
CA GLY A 76 -2.38 -2.36 -5.57
C GLY A 76 -1.82 -3.00 -4.30
N GLY A 77 -2.55 -3.02 -3.20
CA GLY A 77 -2.08 -3.56 -1.92
C GLY A 77 -0.91 -2.79 -1.33
N LEU A 78 -0.78 -1.48 -1.65
CA LEU A 78 0.28 -0.62 -1.15
C LEU A 78 -0.08 -0.12 0.25
N LEU A 79 0.67 -0.58 1.25
CA LEU A 79 0.42 -0.28 2.65
C LEU A 79 0.84 1.13 3.02
N SER A 80 0.08 1.77 3.90
CA SER A 80 0.39 3.06 4.49
C SER A 80 0.86 2.90 5.93
N TYR A 81 2.08 3.39 6.23
CA TYR A 81 2.56 3.43 7.61
C TYR A 81 1.75 4.45 8.43
N GLY A 82 1.35 4.04 9.61
CA GLY A 82 0.45 4.81 10.47
C GLY A 82 -1.02 4.43 10.34
N SER A 83 -1.46 4.00 9.15
CA SER A 83 -2.82 3.51 8.92
C SER A 83 -2.89 1.98 8.92
N ASP A 84 -2.25 1.33 7.94
CA ASP A 84 -2.35 -0.12 7.75
C ASP A 84 -1.36 -0.90 8.61
N MET A 85 -0.25 -0.28 8.98
CA MET A 85 0.78 -0.86 9.82
C MET A 85 1.47 0.18 10.69
N THR A 86 1.99 -0.26 11.82
CA THR A 86 2.75 0.55 12.77
C THR A 86 3.94 -0.26 13.30
N ARG A 87 4.68 0.30 14.24
CA ARG A 87 5.74 -0.43 14.97
C ARG A 87 5.24 -1.63 15.78
N ALA A 88 3.93 -1.74 16.00
CA ALA A 88 3.31 -2.88 16.67
C ALA A 88 3.13 -4.11 15.77
N ASN A 89 3.41 -3.96 14.46
CA ASN A 89 3.28 -5.04 13.49
C ASN A 89 4.66 -5.58 13.09
N THR A 90 4.73 -6.88 12.91
CA THR A 90 5.91 -7.51 12.30
C THR A 90 5.82 -7.45 10.77
N PRO A 91 6.96 -7.49 10.04
CA PRO A 91 6.94 -7.59 8.58
C PRO A 91 6.16 -8.80 8.07
N HIS A 92 6.15 -9.91 8.80
CA HIS A 92 5.39 -11.11 8.45
C HIS A 92 3.88 -10.89 8.52
N GLU A 93 3.40 -10.18 9.54
CA GLU A 93 1.99 -9.76 9.62
C GLU A 93 1.59 -8.84 8.47
N CYS A 94 2.52 -8.00 8.02
CA CYS A 94 2.32 -7.08 6.89
C CYS A 94 2.44 -7.74 5.51
N GLY A 95 2.73 -9.05 5.42
CA GLY A 95 2.97 -9.73 4.14
C GLY A 95 4.31 -9.37 3.50
N LEU A 96 5.20 -8.69 4.23
CA LEU A 96 6.51 -8.21 3.79
C LEU A 96 7.66 -9.16 4.16
N GLY A 97 7.37 -10.34 4.68
CA GLY A 97 8.36 -11.33 5.11
C GLY A 97 9.38 -11.69 4.02
N ARG A 98 8.97 -11.67 2.73
CA ARG A 98 9.86 -11.90 1.58
C ARG A 98 11.03 -10.89 1.46
N PHE A 99 10.91 -9.74 2.10
CA PHE A 99 11.96 -8.72 2.13
C PHE A 99 12.85 -8.82 3.37
N CYS A 100 12.56 -9.75 4.28
CA CYS A 100 13.32 -9.98 5.51
C CYS A 100 14.33 -11.09 5.27
N ASP A 101 15.50 -10.75 4.74
CA ASP A 101 16.59 -11.69 4.61
C ASP A 101 17.28 -11.93 5.95
N THR A 102 16.80 -12.91 6.69
CA THR A 102 17.38 -13.31 7.98
C THR A 102 18.50 -14.35 7.85
N VAL A 103 18.74 -14.86 6.65
CA VAL A 103 19.75 -15.90 6.38
C VAL A 103 21.11 -15.26 6.12
N THR A 104 21.17 -14.30 5.17
CA THR A 104 22.40 -13.65 4.76
C THR A 104 22.68 -12.34 5.49
N ALA A 105 21.66 -11.71 6.06
CA ALA A 105 21.79 -10.46 6.82
C ALA A 105 22.48 -10.69 8.18
N ILE A 106 23.82 -10.59 8.18
CA ILE A 106 24.63 -10.70 9.39
C ILE A 106 24.54 -9.39 10.18
N GLY A 107 24.29 -9.48 11.49
CA GLY A 107 24.24 -8.32 12.40
C GLY A 107 22.98 -7.46 12.28
N CYS A 108 21.91 -7.96 11.69
CA CYS A 108 20.62 -7.28 11.62
C CYS A 108 19.98 -7.17 13.01
N ILE A 109 19.60 -5.94 13.41
CA ILE A 109 18.83 -5.70 14.63
C ILE A 109 17.47 -6.41 14.50
N GLY A 110 17.09 -7.19 15.55
CA GLY A 110 15.84 -7.94 15.56
C GLY A 110 15.85 -9.26 14.78
N ARG A 111 17.01 -9.70 14.25
CA ARG A 111 17.14 -10.94 13.49
C ARG A 111 16.53 -12.15 14.19
N ASP A 112 16.84 -12.35 15.47
CA ASP A 112 16.36 -13.52 16.24
C ASP A 112 14.84 -13.47 16.45
N ALA A 113 14.28 -12.27 16.64
CA ALA A 113 12.83 -12.08 16.71
C ALA A 113 12.15 -12.39 15.36
N LEU A 114 12.73 -11.94 14.23
CA LEU A 114 12.22 -12.24 12.89
C LEU A 114 12.31 -13.73 12.57
N LEU A 115 13.40 -14.41 12.93
CA LEU A 115 13.55 -15.86 12.78
C LEU A 115 12.49 -16.62 13.56
N ARG A 116 12.22 -16.21 14.80
CA ARG A 116 11.17 -16.82 15.62
C ARG A 116 9.79 -16.65 14.97
N VAL A 117 9.43 -15.43 14.57
CA VAL A 117 8.14 -15.17 13.89
C VAL A 117 8.04 -15.94 12.59
N ALA A 118 9.14 -16.07 11.82
CA ALA A 118 9.16 -16.85 10.59
C ALA A 118 8.92 -18.36 10.84
N SER A 119 9.44 -18.91 11.96
CA SER A 119 9.28 -20.33 12.31
C SER A 119 7.91 -20.66 12.93
N GLU A 120 7.39 -19.78 13.76
CA GLU A 120 6.08 -19.95 14.43
C GLU A 120 4.91 -19.57 13.50
N GLY A 121 5.15 -18.72 12.54
CA GLY A 121 4.15 -18.07 11.69
C GLY A 121 3.45 -16.90 12.40
N PRO A 122 2.92 -15.93 11.63
CA PRO A 122 2.13 -14.85 12.19
C PRO A 122 0.73 -15.33 12.61
N VAL A 123 0.21 -14.83 13.71
CA VAL A 123 -1.15 -15.14 14.21
C VAL A 123 -2.25 -14.33 13.51
N ARG A 124 -1.87 -13.28 12.79
CA ARG A 124 -2.72 -12.41 11.98
C ARG A 124 -1.92 -11.89 10.80
N GLN A 125 -2.60 -11.47 9.75
CA GLN A 125 -1.92 -10.94 8.57
C GLN A 125 -2.77 -9.91 7.84
N ILE A 126 -2.12 -8.95 7.20
CA ILE A 126 -2.78 -8.01 6.30
C ILE A 126 -3.34 -8.77 5.10
N ARG A 127 -4.61 -8.46 4.79
CA ARG A 127 -5.39 -9.02 3.69
C ARG A 127 -6.19 -7.94 3.01
N GLY A 128 -6.57 -8.19 1.76
CA GLY A 128 -7.64 -7.48 1.08
C GLY A 128 -9.00 -7.93 1.59
N LEU A 129 -9.99 -7.05 1.51
CA LEU A 129 -11.39 -7.38 1.70
C LEU A 129 -12.21 -6.74 0.58
N ALA A 130 -13.07 -7.53 -0.05
CA ALA A 130 -14.11 -7.02 -0.93
C ALA A 130 -15.39 -6.92 -0.10
N ILE A 131 -15.88 -5.70 0.12
CA ILE A 131 -17.03 -5.41 0.98
C ILE A 131 -18.25 -5.18 0.08
N ASP A 132 -19.33 -5.91 0.33
CA ASP A 132 -20.55 -5.84 -0.46
C ASP A 132 -21.33 -4.52 -0.23
N GLY A 133 -22.21 -4.19 -1.20
CA GLY A 133 -23.14 -3.08 -1.12
C GLY A 133 -22.62 -1.76 -1.70
N ASP A 134 -23.34 -0.68 -1.42
CA ASP A 134 -23.02 0.66 -1.93
C ASP A 134 -21.67 1.16 -1.47
N GLY A 135 -21.15 2.18 -2.16
CA GLY A 135 -19.83 2.75 -1.88
C GLY A 135 -19.64 3.12 -0.40
N VAL A 136 -18.54 2.67 0.19
CA VAL A 136 -18.16 3.02 1.56
C VAL A 136 -17.40 4.35 1.59
N PRO A 137 -17.50 5.13 2.70
CA PRO A 137 -16.65 6.30 2.89
C PRO A 137 -15.19 5.87 3.07
N ALA A 138 -14.27 6.82 2.97
CA ALA A 138 -12.88 6.59 3.34
C ALA A 138 -12.77 6.15 4.81
N CYS A 139 -11.95 5.12 5.06
CA CYS A 139 -11.72 4.60 6.40
C CYS A 139 -10.78 5.54 7.18
N SER A 140 -11.36 6.45 7.97
CA SER A 140 -10.62 7.39 8.82
C SER A 140 -10.28 6.80 10.20
N THR A 141 -11.06 5.83 10.66
CA THR A 141 -10.85 5.06 11.88
C THR A 141 -11.03 3.59 11.57
N PRO A 142 -10.25 2.67 12.17
CA PRO A 142 -10.37 1.25 11.88
C PRO A 142 -11.79 0.71 12.13
N TRP A 143 -12.27 -0.16 11.23
CA TRP A 143 -13.57 -0.82 11.36
C TRP A 143 -13.41 -2.27 11.78
N PRO A 144 -14.17 -2.77 12.78
CA PRO A 144 -14.13 -4.16 13.18
C PRO A 144 -14.46 -5.13 12.03
N ILE A 145 -13.70 -6.21 11.95
CA ILE A 145 -14.00 -7.37 11.11
C ILE A 145 -14.51 -8.45 12.05
N LEU A 146 -15.73 -8.92 11.81
CA LEU A 146 -16.35 -9.98 12.58
C LEU A 146 -16.30 -11.29 11.80
N GLY A 147 -15.93 -12.35 12.46
CA GLY A 147 -15.98 -13.73 11.98
C GLY A 147 -16.75 -14.60 12.94
N GLU A 148 -17.30 -15.69 12.44
CA GLU A 148 -18.01 -16.66 13.27
C GLU A 148 -16.99 -17.57 13.97
N GLU A 149 -16.97 -17.56 15.29
CA GLU A 149 -16.23 -18.49 16.15
C GLU A 149 -17.22 -19.08 17.16
N ASP A 150 -17.31 -20.39 17.23
CA ASP A 150 -18.22 -21.15 18.13
C ASP A 150 -19.71 -20.75 18.04
N GLY A 151 -20.15 -20.28 16.85
CA GLY A 151 -21.54 -19.88 16.59
C GLY A 151 -21.87 -18.43 16.96
N GLU A 152 -20.88 -17.65 17.39
CA GLU A 152 -21.02 -16.23 17.71
C GLU A 152 -20.10 -15.38 16.82
N ASP A 153 -20.52 -14.13 16.56
CA ASP A 153 -19.71 -13.17 15.84
C ASP A 153 -18.64 -12.58 16.78
N GLU A 154 -17.37 -12.85 16.50
CA GLU A 154 -16.23 -12.28 17.24
C GLU A 154 -15.40 -11.33 16.39
N VAL A 155 -14.72 -10.39 17.02
CA VAL A 155 -13.76 -9.50 16.33
C VAL A 155 -12.52 -10.29 15.95
N VAL A 156 -12.38 -10.60 14.66
CA VAL A 156 -11.26 -11.36 14.08
C VAL A 156 -10.26 -10.47 13.36
N GLY A 157 -10.49 -9.16 13.33
CA GLY A 157 -9.57 -8.23 12.67
C GLY A 157 -10.09 -6.80 12.63
N MET A 158 -9.36 -5.96 11.89
CA MET A 158 -9.70 -4.55 11.69
C MET A 158 -9.43 -4.15 10.24
N VAL A 159 -10.37 -3.47 9.59
CA VAL A 159 -10.13 -2.73 8.34
C VAL A 159 -9.40 -1.44 8.69
N THR A 160 -8.36 -1.14 7.97
CA THR A 160 -7.50 0.04 8.20
C THR A 160 -7.55 1.06 7.06
N SER A 161 -7.94 0.60 5.87
CA SER A 161 -8.13 1.45 4.70
C SER A 161 -9.25 0.88 3.84
N ALA A 162 -10.10 1.73 3.30
CA ALA A 162 -11.19 1.32 2.42
C ALA A 162 -11.55 2.43 1.43
N ALA A 163 -11.98 2.03 0.24
CA ALA A 163 -12.52 2.90 -0.79
C ALA A 163 -13.44 2.11 -1.73
N TYR A 164 -14.36 2.78 -2.41
CA TYR A 164 -15.05 2.19 -3.55
C TYR A 164 -14.15 2.25 -4.79
N SER A 165 -13.95 1.11 -5.43
CA SER A 165 -13.21 0.99 -6.70
C SER A 165 -14.20 0.99 -7.87
N PRO A 166 -14.20 2.03 -8.72
CA PRO A 166 -15.03 2.03 -9.92
C PRO A 166 -14.63 0.93 -10.92
N ASP A 167 -13.33 0.68 -11.05
CA ASP A 167 -12.78 -0.29 -12.01
C ASP A 167 -13.15 -1.72 -11.65
N LEU A 168 -13.18 -2.04 -10.35
CA LEU A 168 -13.58 -3.35 -9.84
C LEU A 168 -15.08 -3.44 -9.49
N ALA A 169 -15.79 -2.30 -9.58
CA ALA A 169 -17.21 -2.16 -9.20
C ALA A 169 -17.52 -2.74 -7.81
N THR A 170 -16.60 -2.54 -6.85
CA THR A 170 -16.72 -3.06 -5.48
C THR A 170 -15.98 -2.18 -4.48
N ASN A 171 -16.33 -2.31 -3.20
CA ASN A 171 -15.54 -1.69 -2.15
C ASN A 171 -14.31 -2.54 -1.87
N VAL A 172 -13.13 -1.96 -2.06
CA VAL A 172 -11.83 -2.56 -1.74
C VAL A 172 -11.33 -2.05 -0.40
N ALA A 173 -10.79 -2.94 0.40
CA ALA A 173 -10.26 -2.58 1.70
C ALA A 173 -8.97 -3.35 2.02
N ILE A 174 -8.12 -2.74 2.84
CA ILE A 174 -6.98 -3.38 3.49
C ILE A 174 -7.34 -3.54 4.97
N GLY A 175 -7.06 -4.69 5.53
CA GLY A 175 -7.26 -4.95 6.94
C GLY A 175 -6.33 -6.02 7.47
N ILE A 176 -6.15 -6.04 8.79
CA ILE A 176 -5.42 -7.12 9.47
C ILE A 176 -6.42 -8.15 9.98
N VAL A 177 -6.21 -9.43 9.64
CA VAL A 177 -7.16 -10.51 9.90
C VAL A 177 -6.46 -11.67 10.63
N ARG A 178 -7.10 -12.24 11.66
CA ARG A 178 -6.60 -13.42 12.39
C ARG A 178 -6.45 -14.63 11.46
N MET A 179 -5.52 -15.51 11.78
CA MET A 179 -5.19 -16.70 10.99
C MET A 179 -6.38 -17.63 10.78
N THR A 180 -7.33 -17.67 11.70
CA THR A 180 -8.56 -18.46 11.60
C THR A 180 -9.44 -18.04 10.42
N HIS A 181 -9.35 -16.75 10.01
CA HIS A 181 -10.23 -16.16 8.99
C HIS A 181 -9.49 -15.56 7.78
N TRP A 182 -8.15 -15.58 7.74
CA TRP A 182 -7.38 -14.87 6.72
C TRP A 182 -7.29 -15.52 5.33
N LYS A 183 -7.85 -16.73 5.15
CA LYS A 183 -7.79 -17.40 3.85
C LYS A 183 -8.61 -16.65 2.80
N PRO A 184 -8.06 -16.40 1.59
CA PRO A 184 -8.84 -15.81 0.51
C PRO A 184 -10.10 -16.65 0.24
N GLY A 185 -11.24 -15.95 0.07
CA GLY A 185 -12.55 -16.55 -0.09
C GLY A 185 -13.37 -16.71 1.20
N THR A 186 -12.73 -16.59 2.38
CA THR A 186 -13.46 -16.62 3.66
C THR A 186 -14.44 -15.46 3.73
N SER A 187 -15.68 -15.77 4.11
CA SER A 187 -16.72 -14.76 4.37
C SER A 187 -16.57 -14.23 5.79
N VAL A 188 -16.66 -12.92 5.92
CA VAL A 188 -16.61 -12.17 7.18
C VAL A 188 -17.65 -11.05 7.12
N LYS A 189 -17.88 -10.38 8.24
CA LYS A 189 -18.68 -9.15 8.29
C LYS A 189 -17.78 -7.97 8.67
N VAL A 190 -18.13 -6.78 8.20
CA VAL A 190 -17.39 -5.55 8.53
C VAL A 190 -18.38 -4.53 9.10
N GLU A 191 -18.09 -3.99 10.26
CA GLU A 191 -18.84 -2.89 10.86
C GLU A 191 -18.42 -1.57 10.24
N THR A 192 -19.06 -1.20 9.14
CA THR A 192 -18.81 0.08 8.46
C THR A 192 -19.62 1.22 9.12
N PRO A 193 -19.27 2.50 8.90
CA PRO A 193 -20.08 3.62 9.34
C PRO A 193 -21.53 3.60 8.82
N ALA A 194 -21.77 2.89 7.71
CA ALA A 194 -23.09 2.71 7.12
C ALA A 194 -23.82 1.41 7.59
N GLY A 195 -23.28 0.74 8.61
CA GLY A 195 -23.82 -0.49 9.18
C GLY A 195 -22.99 -1.73 8.86
N LEU A 196 -23.48 -2.87 9.35
CA LEU A 196 -22.84 -4.17 9.15
C LEU A 196 -22.98 -4.63 7.71
N ARG A 197 -21.87 -5.05 7.09
CA ARG A 197 -21.83 -5.52 5.70
C ARG A 197 -21.08 -6.83 5.58
N THR A 198 -21.50 -7.68 4.66
CA THR A 198 -20.76 -8.88 4.27
C THR A 198 -19.50 -8.50 3.50
N ALA A 199 -18.43 -9.25 3.70
CA ALA A 199 -17.19 -9.09 2.97
C ALA A 199 -16.53 -10.43 2.71
N LYS A 200 -15.70 -10.48 1.68
CA LYS A 200 -14.83 -11.63 1.38
C LYS A 200 -13.36 -11.24 1.51
N VAL A 201 -12.64 -12.05 2.25
CA VAL A 201 -11.18 -11.95 2.33
C VAL A 201 -10.57 -12.22 0.96
N LYS A 202 -9.61 -11.39 0.57
CA LYS A 202 -8.88 -11.46 -0.70
C LYS A 202 -7.36 -11.49 -0.46
N ALA A 203 -6.65 -12.05 -1.41
CA ALA A 203 -5.22 -11.79 -1.51
C ALA A 203 -4.96 -10.33 -1.92
N LEU A 204 -3.79 -9.81 -1.58
CA LEU A 204 -3.28 -8.54 -2.11
C LEU A 204 -2.14 -8.83 -3.10
N PRO A 205 -2.03 -8.06 -4.18
CA PRO A 205 -2.94 -7.00 -4.62
C PRO A 205 -4.29 -7.52 -5.15
N PHE A 206 -5.27 -6.62 -5.33
CA PHE A 206 -6.55 -6.95 -5.97
C PHE A 206 -6.39 -7.09 -7.49
N VAL A 207 -5.44 -6.36 -8.08
CA VAL A 207 -5.14 -6.26 -9.52
C VAL A 207 -3.65 -6.41 -9.80
#